data_c15de545fd226eb929f67f02d12f13d2
#
_entry.id   c15de545fd226eb929f67f02d12f13d2
#
_cell.length_a   1.000
_cell.length_b   1.000
_cell.length_c   1.000
_cell.angle_alpha   90.00
_cell.angle_beta   90.00
_cell.angle_gamma   90.00
#
_symmetry.space_group_name_H-M   'P 1'
#
loop_
_entity.id
_entity.type
_entity.pdbx_description
1 polymer ?
#
loop_
_entity_poly.entity_id
_entity_poly.type
_entity_poly.pdbx_seq_one_letter_code
_entity_poly.pdbx_strand_id
1 'polypeptide(L)'
;MATNTKNYNFKKPDESDFYDIQDQNGNWDIADEKMEELSAPTFEDYSGTTSVPEASTAIEAIKSKKKIPEILANIKAAFKGVCLLGHIVNNCVTDNAKLPLSAAQGKALMDQITKLNSELSFNYLYGYVASDLK
;
A
#
# COMPACT_ATOMS: atom_id res chain seq x y z
N MET A 1 -22.24 26.25 36.37
CA MET A 1 -22.54 24.81 36.09
C MET A 1 -21.45 24.26 35.15
N ALA A 2 -20.74 23.24 35.58
CA ALA A 2 -19.63 22.66 34.80
C ALA A 2 -20.04 22.27 33.38
N THR A 3 -19.16 22.45 32.41
CA THR A 3 -19.32 22.05 31.01
C THR A 3 -18.16 21.16 30.60
N ASN A 4 -18.25 20.49 29.45
CA ASN A 4 -17.18 19.66 28.95
C ASN A 4 -16.52 20.24 27.68
N THR A 5 -15.27 19.89 27.43
CA THR A 5 -14.62 20.24 26.17
C THR A 5 -15.19 19.41 25.02
N LYS A 6 -15.27 20.02 23.84
CA LYS A 6 -15.93 19.43 22.66
C LYS A 6 -15.24 18.16 22.14
N ASN A 7 -13.90 18.11 22.18
CA ASN A 7 -13.15 17.06 21.50
C ASN A 7 -12.88 15.86 22.42
N TYR A 8 -12.43 16.10 23.64
CA TYR A 8 -11.96 15.07 24.56
C TYR A 8 -12.79 14.91 25.81
N ASN A 9 -13.89 15.69 25.92
CA ASN A 9 -14.82 15.62 27.03
C ASN A 9 -14.21 15.95 28.41
N PHE A 10 -13.11 16.74 28.45
CA PHE A 10 -12.54 17.19 29.70
C PHE A 10 -13.55 18.04 30.45
N LYS A 11 -13.70 17.84 31.75
CA LYS A 11 -14.58 18.61 32.58
C LYS A 11 -14.00 20.01 32.80
N LYS A 12 -14.79 21.04 32.50
CA LYS A 12 -14.48 22.43 32.69
C LYS A 12 -15.36 22.97 33.82
N PRO A 13 -14.79 23.18 35.04
CA PRO A 13 -15.52 23.83 36.11
C PRO A 13 -15.89 25.27 35.73
N ASP A 14 -17.03 25.75 36.20
CA ASP A 14 -17.45 27.15 36.13
C ASP A 14 -16.90 27.90 37.36
N GLU A 15 -16.82 29.24 37.29
CA GLU A 15 -16.36 30.08 38.38
C GLU A 15 -17.19 29.92 39.66
N SER A 16 -18.46 29.51 39.54
CA SER A 16 -19.37 29.22 40.65
C SER A 16 -19.26 27.80 41.21
N ASP A 17 -18.51 26.91 40.56
CA ASP A 17 -18.39 25.53 40.99
C ASP A 17 -17.25 25.38 42.04
N PHE A 18 -17.43 24.46 42.98
CA PHE A 18 -16.34 24.07 43.85
C PHE A 18 -15.26 23.30 43.02
N TYR A 19 -14.02 23.63 43.30
CA TYR A 19 -12.90 22.88 42.71
C TYR A 19 -12.91 21.46 43.26
N ASP A 20 -13.08 20.46 42.35
CA ASP A 20 -13.04 19.06 42.68
C ASP A 20 -11.75 18.44 42.10
N ILE A 21 -10.91 17.93 42.97
CA ILE A 21 -9.65 17.27 42.58
C ILE A 21 -9.91 16.04 41.74
N GLN A 22 -11.07 15.35 41.91
CA GLN A 22 -11.44 14.19 41.12
C GLN A 22 -11.74 14.55 39.66
N ASP A 23 -12.35 15.72 39.45
CA ASP A 23 -12.57 16.22 38.08
C ASP A 23 -11.26 16.53 37.37
N GLN A 24 -10.29 17.07 38.08
CA GLN A 24 -8.97 17.33 37.55
C GLN A 24 -8.19 16.03 37.25
N ASN A 25 -8.21 15.06 38.18
CA ASN A 25 -7.58 13.75 37.98
C ASN A 25 -8.22 13.03 36.80
N GLY A 26 -9.55 13.02 36.68
CA GLY A 26 -10.24 12.44 35.53
C GLY A 26 -9.86 13.10 34.20
N ASN A 27 -9.59 14.40 34.17
CA ASN A 27 -9.08 15.09 32.97
C ASN A 27 -7.66 14.60 32.61
N TRP A 28 -6.79 14.38 33.61
CA TRP A 28 -5.46 13.83 33.39
C TRP A 28 -5.51 12.39 32.89
N ASP A 29 -6.37 11.55 33.44
CA ASP A 29 -6.56 10.17 32.99
C ASP A 29 -6.98 10.12 31.51
N ILE A 30 -7.93 10.98 31.12
CA ILE A 30 -8.35 11.11 29.71
C ILE A 30 -7.20 11.61 28.82
N ALA A 31 -6.40 12.56 29.31
CA ALA A 31 -5.27 13.07 28.54
C ALA A 31 -4.21 12.01 28.33
N ASP A 32 -3.87 11.24 29.35
CA ASP A 32 -2.91 10.15 29.31
C ASP A 32 -3.33 9.05 28.31
N GLU A 33 -4.60 8.60 28.40
CA GLU A 33 -5.18 7.66 27.45
C GLU A 33 -5.06 8.15 25.98
N LYS A 34 -5.39 9.42 25.73
CA LYS A 34 -5.33 10.00 24.38
C LYS A 34 -3.89 10.18 23.88
N MET A 35 -2.95 10.43 24.77
CA MET A 35 -1.52 10.48 24.43
C MET A 35 -0.98 9.08 24.13
N GLU A 36 -1.41 8.05 24.83
CA GLU A 36 -1.07 6.67 24.54
C GLU A 36 -1.61 6.24 23.16
N GLU A 37 -2.89 6.51 22.89
CA GLU A 37 -3.49 6.24 21.56
C GLU A 37 -2.74 6.94 20.41
N LEU A 38 -2.11 8.09 20.66
CA LEU A 38 -1.32 8.82 19.68
C LEU A 38 0.09 8.25 19.52
N SER A 39 0.73 7.85 20.63
CA SER A 39 2.10 7.34 20.63
C SER A 39 2.22 5.89 20.16
N ALA A 40 1.19 5.06 20.44
CA ALA A 40 1.12 3.66 20.07
C ALA A 40 -0.27 3.30 19.48
N PRO A 41 -0.64 3.88 18.32
CA PRO A 41 -1.97 3.69 17.76
C PRO A 41 -2.20 2.26 17.31
N THR A 42 -3.30 1.66 17.77
CA THR A 42 -3.78 0.36 17.26
C THR A 42 -4.51 0.58 15.94
N PHE A 43 -4.11 -0.16 14.90
CA PHE A 43 -4.73 -0.11 13.57
C PHE A 43 -4.79 -1.48 12.92
N GLU A 44 -5.65 -1.63 11.90
CA GLU A 44 -5.73 -2.86 11.10
C GLU A 44 -4.48 -2.98 10.21
N ASP A 45 -3.61 -3.91 10.51
CA ASP A 45 -2.35 -4.15 9.80
C ASP A 45 -2.47 -5.20 8.69
N TYR A 46 -3.67 -5.79 8.56
CA TYR A 46 -3.97 -6.85 7.60
C TYR A 46 -3.03 -8.05 7.72
N SER A 47 -2.61 -8.36 8.93
CA SER A 47 -1.96 -9.62 9.26
C SER A 47 -3.02 -10.71 9.46
N GLY A 48 -2.93 -11.81 8.76
CA GLY A 48 -3.89 -12.91 8.87
C GLY A 48 -4.91 -12.96 7.74
N THR A 49 -6.19 -13.27 8.06
CA THR A 49 -7.26 -13.52 7.08
C THR A 49 -8.11 -12.31 6.74
N THR A 50 -7.84 -11.15 7.32
CA THR A 50 -8.60 -9.92 7.04
C THR A 50 -8.47 -9.52 5.58
N SER A 51 -9.62 -9.22 4.93
CA SER A 51 -9.64 -8.75 3.55
C SER A 51 -8.92 -7.42 3.42
N VAL A 52 -7.93 -7.36 2.53
CA VAL A 52 -7.15 -6.16 2.24
C VAL A 52 -7.89 -5.33 1.19
N PRO A 53 -8.17 -4.04 1.44
CA PRO A 53 -8.71 -3.14 0.42
C PRO A 53 -7.80 -3.05 -0.80
N GLU A 54 -8.40 -2.78 -1.97
CA GLU A 54 -7.64 -2.45 -3.18
C GLU A 54 -6.71 -1.27 -2.95
N ALA A 55 -5.48 -1.35 -3.48
CA ALA A 55 -4.45 -0.32 -3.24
C ALA A 55 -4.91 1.09 -3.66
N SER A 56 -5.61 1.22 -4.79
CA SER A 56 -6.19 2.48 -5.26
C SER A 56 -7.20 3.06 -4.27
N THR A 57 -8.11 2.24 -3.78
CA THR A 57 -9.13 2.63 -2.79
C THR A 57 -8.48 3.05 -1.47
N ALA A 58 -7.48 2.30 -1.02
CA ALA A 58 -6.74 2.62 0.20
C ALA A 58 -6.00 3.97 0.08
N ILE A 59 -5.34 4.24 -1.06
CA ILE A 59 -4.67 5.52 -1.33
C ILE A 59 -5.67 6.68 -1.32
N GLU A 60 -6.82 6.53 -1.97
CA GLU A 60 -7.87 7.55 -1.99
C GLU A 60 -8.49 7.81 -0.62
N ALA A 61 -8.44 6.85 0.30
CA ALA A 61 -8.92 6.99 1.67
C ALA A 61 -7.96 7.77 2.59
N ILE A 62 -6.69 7.96 2.19
CA ILE A 62 -5.71 8.76 2.93
C ILE A 62 -6.01 10.24 2.70
N LYS A 63 -6.84 10.82 3.57
CA LYS A 63 -7.30 12.21 3.48
C LYS A 63 -7.05 12.96 4.78
N SER A 64 -7.00 14.30 4.70
CA SER A 64 -6.94 15.15 5.89
C SER A 64 -8.15 14.95 6.80
N LYS A 65 -8.00 15.22 8.10
CA LYS A 65 -9.04 15.06 9.15
C LYS A 65 -9.45 13.61 9.43
N LYS A 66 -8.77 12.63 8.91
CA LYS A 66 -8.91 11.21 9.27
C LYS A 66 -8.11 10.89 10.53
N LYS A 67 -8.55 9.89 11.29
CA LYS A 67 -7.81 9.41 12.46
C LYS A 67 -6.50 8.74 12.05
N ILE A 68 -5.47 8.86 12.87
CA ILE A 68 -4.16 8.25 12.63
C ILE A 68 -4.26 6.73 12.39
N PRO A 69 -5.00 5.94 13.20
CA PRO A 69 -5.17 4.51 12.94
C PRO A 69 -5.76 4.20 11.57
N GLU A 70 -6.74 4.99 11.11
CA GLU A 70 -7.36 4.82 9.79
C GLU A 70 -6.37 5.12 8.66
N ILE A 71 -5.54 6.16 8.82
CA ILE A 71 -4.49 6.50 7.85
C ILE A 71 -3.44 5.39 7.77
N LEU A 72 -2.97 4.89 8.93
CA LEU A 72 -1.98 3.81 8.99
C LEU A 72 -2.49 2.50 8.38
N ALA A 73 -3.74 2.13 8.65
CA ALA A 73 -4.38 0.98 8.03
C ALA A 73 -4.42 1.10 6.49
N ASN A 74 -4.82 2.27 5.98
CA ASN A 74 -4.84 2.51 4.54
C ASN A 74 -3.44 2.52 3.90
N ILE A 75 -2.44 3.07 4.57
CA ILE A 75 -1.04 2.99 4.13
C ILE A 75 -0.60 1.52 4.04
N LYS A 76 -0.88 0.71 5.06
CA LYS A 76 -0.55 -0.72 5.06
C LYS A 76 -1.25 -1.47 3.94
N ALA A 77 -2.54 -1.21 3.71
CA ALA A 77 -3.31 -1.79 2.61
C ALA A 77 -2.73 -1.42 1.24
N ALA A 78 -2.41 -0.13 1.03
CA ALA A 78 -1.80 0.35 -0.20
C ALA A 78 -0.48 -0.37 -0.50
N PHE A 79 0.42 -0.50 0.50
CA PHE A 79 1.69 -1.19 0.32
C PHE A 79 1.54 -2.70 0.03
N LYS A 80 0.48 -3.34 0.51
CA LYS A 80 0.21 -4.76 0.15
C LYS A 80 -0.17 -4.95 -1.31
N GLY A 81 -0.74 -3.92 -1.95
CA GLY A 81 -1.12 -3.95 -3.37
C GLY A 81 -0.08 -3.38 -4.33
N VAL A 82 1.01 -2.79 -3.83
CA VAL A 82 2.05 -2.17 -4.66
C VAL A 82 3.17 -3.15 -4.99
N CYS A 83 3.55 -3.18 -6.25
CA CYS A 83 4.76 -3.89 -6.67
C CYS A 83 6.00 -3.11 -6.24
N LEU A 84 6.77 -3.67 -5.31
CA LEU A 84 8.04 -3.09 -4.90
C LEU A 84 9.12 -3.38 -5.96
N LEU A 85 10.11 -2.48 -6.09
CA LEU A 85 11.24 -2.65 -7.04
C LEU A 85 11.95 -4.00 -6.87
N GLY A 86 12.06 -4.53 -5.65
CA GLY A 86 12.61 -5.85 -5.39
C GLY A 86 11.78 -7.03 -5.92
N HIS A 87 10.54 -6.78 -6.35
CA HIS A 87 9.67 -7.79 -6.98
C HIS A 87 9.81 -7.84 -8.51
N ILE A 88 10.54 -6.91 -9.12
CA ILE A 88 10.74 -6.85 -10.56
C ILE A 88 11.82 -7.86 -10.95
N VAL A 89 11.45 -8.84 -11.79
CA VAL A 89 12.35 -9.92 -12.22
C VAL A 89 13.05 -9.53 -13.51
N ASN A 90 14.37 -9.74 -13.58
CA ASN A 90 15.17 -9.49 -14.77
C ASN A 90 15.73 -10.79 -15.36
N ASN A 91 14.88 -11.81 -15.51
CA ASN A 91 15.20 -13.07 -16.16
C ASN A 91 13.92 -13.73 -16.71
N CYS A 92 14.07 -14.75 -17.54
CA CYS A 92 12.97 -15.48 -18.19
C CYS A 92 12.72 -16.88 -17.59
N VAL A 93 13.36 -17.21 -16.47
CA VAL A 93 13.27 -18.54 -15.85
C VAL A 93 12.46 -18.55 -14.56
N THR A 94 12.06 -17.37 -14.06
CA THR A 94 11.24 -17.27 -12.87
C THR A 94 9.77 -17.50 -13.24
N ASP A 95 9.22 -18.60 -12.75
CA ASP A 95 7.79 -18.92 -12.89
C ASP A 95 7.02 -18.41 -11.66
N ASN A 96 6.56 -17.17 -11.71
CA ASN A 96 5.74 -16.59 -10.68
C ASN A 96 4.81 -15.50 -11.26
N ALA A 97 3.52 -15.79 -11.34
CA ALA A 97 2.50 -14.88 -11.89
C ALA A 97 2.34 -13.56 -11.12
N LYS A 98 2.89 -13.45 -9.91
CA LYS A 98 2.81 -12.24 -9.07
C LYS A 98 4.01 -11.30 -9.22
N LEU A 99 5.02 -11.71 -9.99
CA LEU A 99 6.24 -10.92 -10.19
C LEU A 99 6.26 -10.36 -11.61
N PRO A 100 6.32 -9.04 -11.81
CA PRO A 100 6.41 -8.44 -13.12
C PRO A 100 7.81 -8.62 -13.72
N LEU A 101 7.86 -8.77 -15.04
CA LEU A 101 9.10 -8.78 -15.80
C LEU A 101 9.63 -7.34 -15.96
N SER A 102 10.96 -7.16 -15.88
CA SER A 102 11.54 -5.85 -16.13
C SER A 102 11.39 -5.42 -17.60
N ALA A 103 11.28 -4.12 -17.86
CA ALA A 103 11.22 -3.58 -19.21
C ALA A 103 12.49 -3.93 -20.01
N ALA A 104 13.66 -3.97 -19.37
CA ALA A 104 14.92 -4.37 -20.01
C ALA A 104 14.88 -5.82 -20.51
N GLN A 105 14.33 -6.73 -19.70
CA GLN A 105 14.18 -8.13 -20.10
C GLN A 105 13.11 -8.30 -21.19
N GLY A 106 12.01 -7.53 -21.10
CA GLY A 106 11.00 -7.51 -22.16
C GLY A 106 11.57 -7.07 -23.50
N LYS A 107 12.43 -6.03 -23.50
CA LYS A 107 13.13 -5.60 -24.72
C LYS A 107 14.08 -6.68 -25.24
N ALA A 108 14.88 -7.31 -24.39
CA ALA A 108 15.79 -8.38 -24.78
C ALA A 108 15.06 -9.55 -25.46
N LEU A 109 13.90 -9.96 -24.91
CA LEU A 109 13.05 -10.98 -25.52
C LEU A 109 12.51 -10.55 -26.89
N MET A 110 12.06 -9.31 -27.04
CA MET A 110 11.55 -8.79 -28.30
C MET A 110 12.65 -8.75 -29.37
N ASP A 111 13.87 -8.34 -29.00
CA ASP A 111 15.02 -8.33 -29.89
C ASP A 111 15.37 -9.77 -30.39
N GLN A 112 15.31 -10.78 -29.50
CA GLN A 112 15.52 -12.18 -29.84
C GLN A 112 14.42 -12.73 -30.77
N ILE A 113 13.13 -12.40 -30.48
CA ILE A 113 12.01 -12.79 -31.33
C ILE A 113 12.16 -12.17 -32.74
N THR A 114 12.52 -10.89 -32.81
CA THR A 114 12.74 -10.20 -34.08
C THR A 114 13.85 -10.84 -34.90
N LYS A 115 14.98 -11.17 -34.25
CA LYS A 115 16.08 -11.87 -34.87
C LYS A 115 15.66 -13.24 -35.39
N LEU A 116 14.97 -14.04 -34.57
CA LEU A 116 14.48 -15.36 -34.94
C LEU A 116 13.52 -15.31 -36.14
N ASN A 117 12.60 -14.36 -36.16
CA ASN A 117 11.67 -14.19 -37.28
C ASN A 117 12.40 -13.80 -38.57
N SER A 118 13.44 -12.96 -38.47
CA SER A 118 14.28 -12.60 -39.62
C SER A 118 15.04 -13.81 -40.19
N GLU A 119 15.67 -14.60 -39.32
CA GLU A 119 16.40 -15.81 -39.69
C GLU A 119 15.47 -16.89 -40.29
N LEU A 120 14.28 -17.05 -39.73
CA LEU A 120 13.27 -17.99 -40.23
C LEU A 120 12.78 -17.60 -41.62
N SER A 121 12.48 -16.30 -41.84
CA SER A 121 12.06 -15.77 -43.15
C SER A 121 13.15 -15.95 -44.20
N PHE A 122 14.39 -15.71 -43.83
CA PHE A 122 15.55 -15.88 -44.72
C PHE A 122 15.73 -17.36 -45.11
N ASN A 123 15.71 -18.27 -44.14
CA ASN A 123 15.83 -19.69 -44.37
C ASN A 123 14.68 -20.26 -45.23
N TYR A 124 13.46 -19.78 -45.04
CA TYR A 124 12.31 -20.17 -45.85
C TYR A 124 12.46 -19.73 -47.29
N LEU A 125 12.93 -18.50 -47.54
CA LEU A 125 13.16 -17.98 -48.88
C LEU A 125 14.28 -18.74 -49.62
N TYR A 126 15.40 -19.02 -48.94
CA TYR A 126 16.52 -19.77 -49.52
C TYR A 126 16.18 -21.26 -49.74
N GLY A 127 15.44 -21.88 -48.83
CA GLY A 127 14.97 -23.23 -48.95
C GLY A 127 14.03 -23.41 -50.16
N TYR A 128 13.18 -22.46 -50.43
CA TYR A 128 12.25 -22.44 -51.58
C TYR A 128 13.01 -22.27 -52.92
N VAL A 129 13.95 -21.32 -52.97
CA VAL A 129 14.79 -21.11 -54.19
C VAL A 129 15.67 -22.33 -54.50
N ALA A 130 16.20 -23.01 -53.49
CA ALA A 130 17.00 -24.22 -53.68
C ALA A 130 16.19 -25.43 -54.15
N SER A 131 14.91 -25.51 -53.86
CA SER A 131 14.00 -26.58 -54.33
C SER A 131 13.55 -26.40 -55.78
N ASP A 132 13.50 -25.16 -56.26
CA ASP A 132 13.08 -24.82 -57.64
C ASP A 132 14.21 -24.92 -58.68
N LEU A 133 15.48 -25.11 -58.22
CA LEU A 133 16.65 -25.25 -59.08
C LEU A 133 17.03 -26.70 -59.37
N LYS A 134 16.18 -27.67 -59.05
CA LYS A 134 16.31 -29.08 -59.44
C LYS A 134 15.26 -29.43 -60.48
#